data_2565496b01ed611af8e218ebd1403144
#
_entry.id   2565496b01ed611af8e218ebd1403144
#
_cell.length_a   1.000
_cell.length_b   1.000
_cell.length_c   1.000
_cell.angle_alpha   90.00
_cell.angle_beta   90.00
_cell.angle_gamma   90.00
#
_symmetry.space_group_name_H-M   'P 1'
#
loop_
_entity.id
_entity.type
_entity.pdbx_description
1 polymer ?
#
loop_
_entity_poly.entity_id
_entity_poly.type
_entity_poly.pdbx_seq_one_letter_code
_entity_poly.pdbx_strand_id
1 'polypeptide(L)'
;MEGINKVVLNPNEELNLVELTKSKRRLLDLGMGPIGEKIFSVFRDNNIQLLNFAIKTENTKGLVAFYLEKSSSVTGIQSYYIAINTLVPLDLQIFNACHEYYHHIDDNKNYLHIQRISEPDDELINSKANRFAAEFLLPTETLITLVKKQNRGSVDLDKWSNNALLRLIVQIQIDYQVPYKMIVKRLNEIGAIEQSLKYELLSINERDNESVYYKIGKTINEFVFVRLNRETNKHGVDMEALNTILQNYDEETITLDSTIRDLKIFDKKIEDFGYKINVNEDDIDEIAELFGADD
;
A
#
# COMPACT_ATOMS: atom_id res chain seq x y z
N MET A 1 10.24 24.83 -17.37
CA MET A 1 9.71 23.89 -16.38
C MET A 1 8.60 24.63 -15.65
N GLU A 2 7.39 24.51 -16.17
CA GLU A 2 6.21 25.13 -15.56
C GLU A 2 5.94 24.43 -14.24
N GLY A 3 5.81 25.24 -13.18
CA GLY A 3 5.52 24.76 -11.84
C GLY A 3 4.14 24.12 -11.84
N ILE A 4 4.08 22.81 -11.63
CA ILE A 4 2.86 22.11 -11.26
C ILE A 4 2.34 22.79 -9.99
N ASN A 5 1.23 23.52 -10.11
CA ASN A 5 0.54 24.14 -8.98
C ASN A 5 0.06 23.02 -8.05
N LYS A 6 0.86 22.72 -7.04
CA LYS A 6 0.50 21.73 -6.04
C LYS A 6 -0.77 22.20 -5.34
N VAL A 7 -1.85 21.45 -5.45
CA VAL A 7 -3.10 21.75 -4.74
C VAL A 7 -2.85 21.69 -3.25
N VAL A 8 -3.09 22.82 -2.57
CA VAL A 8 -3.00 22.94 -1.12
C VAL A 8 -4.41 22.78 -0.56
N LEU A 9 -4.59 21.83 0.33
CA LEU A 9 -5.86 21.65 1.03
C LEU A 9 -6.15 22.87 1.91
N ASN A 10 -7.40 23.27 1.94
CA ASN A 10 -7.80 24.34 2.87
C ASN A 10 -7.93 23.80 4.31
N PRO A 11 -7.90 24.65 5.33
CA PRO A 11 -7.92 24.22 6.73
C PRO A 11 -9.15 23.37 7.12
N ASN A 12 -10.31 23.62 6.50
CA ASN A 12 -11.52 22.83 6.77
C ASN A 12 -11.40 21.42 6.18
N GLU A 13 -10.82 21.28 4.99
CA GLU A 13 -10.56 19.97 4.38
C GLU A 13 -9.56 19.17 5.22
N GLU A 14 -8.50 19.80 5.72
CA GLU A 14 -7.54 19.13 6.60
C GLU A 14 -8.20 18.68 7.91
N LEU A 15 -9.02 19.51 8.53
CA LEU A 15 -9.75 19.16 9.75
C LEU A 15 -10.69 17.98 9.50
N ASN A 16 -11.46 18.03 8.41
CA ASN A 16 -12.38 16.94 8.04
C ASN A 16 -11.63 15.61 7.84
N LEU A 17 -10.45 15.63 7.22
CA LEU A 17 -9.63 14.44 7.03
C LEU A 17 -9.10 13.90 8.37
N VAL A 18 -8.70 14.75 9.30
CA VAL A 18 -8.30 14.34 10.66
C VAL A 18 -9.44 13.64 11.38
N GLU A 19 -10.66 14.24 11.36
CA GLU A 19 -11.83 13.64 12.00
C GLU A 19 -12.27 12.33 11.31
N LEU A 20 -12.25 12.28 9.97
CA LEU A 20 -12.49 11.05 9.21
C LEU A 20 -11.50 9.96 9.62
N THR A 21 -10.22 10.29 9.71
CA THR A 21 -9.15 9.37 10.13
C THR A 21 -9.40 8.83 11.53
N LYS A 22 -9.72 9.69 12.50
CA LYS A 22 -10.04 9.29 13.87
C LYS A 22 -11.25 8.35 13.92
N SER A 23 -12.28 8.69 13.15
CA SER A 23 -13.49 7.87 13.05
C SER A 23 -13.19 6.47 12.48
N LYS A 24 -12.42 6.39 11.38
CA LYS A 24 -12.06 5.11 10.75
C LYS A 24 -11.12 4.28 11.62
N ARG A 25 -10.12 4.90 12.27
CA ARG A 25 -9.25 4.19 13.22
C ARG A 25 -10.05 3.60 14.40
N ARG A 26 -11.04 4.33 14.90
CA ARG A 26 -11.94 3.84 15.97
C ARG A 26 -12.81 2.69 15.49
N LEU A 27 -13.42 2.82 14.30
CA LEU A 27 -14.25 1.77 13.69
C LEU A 27 -13.49 0.46 13.53
N LEU A 28 -12.20 0.55 13.18
CA LEU A 28 -11.31 -0.59 12.93
C LEU A 28 -10.53 -1.04 14.19
N ASP A 29 -10.85 -0.50 15.36
CA ASP A 29 -10.20 -0.80 16.66
C ASP A 29 -8.66 -0.69 16.62
N LEU A 30 -8.13 0.31 15.91
CA LEU A 30 -6.68 0.48 15.70
C LEU A 30 -6.00 1.34 16.78
N GLY A 31 -6.77 2.03 17.62
CA GLY A 31 -6.23 2.98 18.58
C GLY A 31 -5.39 4.08 17.91
N MET A 32 -4.45 4.68 18.66
CA MET A 32 -3.54 5.73 18.15
C MET A 32 -2.12 5.22 17.87
N GLY A 33 -1.87 3.94 18.08
CA GLY A 33 -0.57 3.29 17.88
C GLY A 33 -0.22 3.02 16.41
N PRO A 34 0.97 2.43 16.17
CA PRO A 34 1.40 2.04 14.82
C PRO A 34 0.46 1.03 14.18
N ILE A 35 0.18 1.23 12.90
CA ILE A 35 -0.59 0.29 12.06
C ILE A 35 0.38 -0.57 11.23
N GLY A 36 1.23 0.08 10.44
CA GLY A 36 2.18 -0.60 9.57
C GLY A 36 1.52 -1.67 8.68
N GLU A 37 2.15 -2.83 8.57
CA GLU A 37 1.65 -3.96 7.77
C GLU A 37 0.30 -4.53 8.25
N LYS A 38 -0.16 -4.20 9.47
CA LYS A 38 -1.51 -4.61 9.90
C LYS A 38 -2.61 -4.09 8.98
N ILE A 39 -2.34 -3.03 8.21
CA ILE A 39 -3.31 -2.51 7.24
C ILE A 39 -3.79 -3.60 6.27
N PHE A 40 -2.94 -4.54 5.89
CA PHE A 40 -3.28 -5.61 4.96
C PHE A 40 -4.29 -6.61 5.56
N SER A 41 -4.21 -6.89 6.87
CA SER A 41 -5.25 -7.68 7.55
C SER A 41 -6.54 -6.88 7.74
N VAL A 42 -6.43 -5.59 8.03
CA VAL A 42 -7.60 -4.69 8.14
C VAL A 42 -8.44 -4.72 6.86
N PHE A 43 -7.83 -4.76 5.69
CA PHE A 43 -8.57 -4.86 4.43
C PHE A 43 -9.37 -6.15 4.34
N ARG A 44 -8.75 -7.28 4.67
CA ARG A 44 -9.41 -8.59 4.68
C ARG A 44 -10.62 -8.61 5.60
N ASP A 45 -10.44 -8.12 6.83
CA ASP A 45 -11.50 -8.07 7.83
C ASP A 45 -12.68 -7.15 7.42
N ASN A 46 -12.46 -6.28 6.42
CA ASN A 46 -13.46 -5.36 5.86
C ASN A 46 -13.91 -5.74 4.44
N ASN A 47 -13.73 -7.00 4.03
CA ASN A 47 -14.11 -7.51 2.70
C ASN A 47 -13.44 -6.77 1.53
N ILE A 48 -12.27 -6.20 1.73
CA ILE A 48 -11.44 -5.59 0.68
C ILE A 48 -10.38 -6.61 0.28
N GLN A 49 -10.42 -7.08 -0.95
CA GLN A 49 -9.45 -8.03 -1.47
C GLN A 49 -8.14 -7.32 -1.82
N LEU A 50 -7.03 -7.83 -1.28
CA LEU A 50 -5.71 -7.33 -1.58
C LEU A 50 -5.10 -8.10 -2.75
N LEU A 51 -4.74 -7.39 -3.82
CA LEU A 51 -4.05 -7.91 -4.99
C LEU A 51 -2.60 -7.45 -4.98
N ASN A 52 -1.66 -8.39 -5.00
CA ASN A 52 -0.24 -8.08 -5.12
C ASN A 52 0.22 -8.35 -6.56
N PHE A 53 0.81 -7.33 -7.20
CA PHE A 53 1.43 -7.49 -8.51
C PHE A 53 2.88 -6.98 -8.47
N ALA A 54 3.75 -7.55 -9.30
CA ALA A 54 5.16 -7.19 -9.36
C ALA A 54 5.50 -6.80 -10.81
N ILE A 55 5.21 -5.57 -11.17
CA ILE A 55 5.49 -5.02 -12.50
C ILE A 55 6.38 -3.81 -12.34
N LYS A 56 7.50 -3.77 -13.09
CA LYS A 56 8.40 -2.63 -13.07
C LYS A 56 7.65 -1.34 -13.44
N THR A 57 7.82 -0.30 -12.64
CA THR A 57 7.14 0.99 -12.82
C THR A 57 7.40 1.62 -14.18
N GLU A 58 8.58 1.40 -14.75
CA GLU A 58 8.95 1.82 -16.12
C GLU A 58 8.01 1.24 -17.18
N ASN A 59 7.56 0.00 -17.01
CA ASN A 59 6.68 -0.70 -17.94
C ASN A 59 5.19 -0.32 -17.79
N THR A 60 4.83 0.37 -16.70
CA THR A 60 3.44 0.68 -16.34
C THR A 60 3.18 2.17 -16.19
N LYS A 61 4.07 3.03 -16.75
CA LYS A 61 4.00 4.49 -16.56
C LYS A 61 3.94 4.89 -15.08
N GLY A 62 4.67 4.17 -14.21
CA GLY A 62 4.77 4.47 -12.80
C GLY A 62 3.61 3.97 -11.93
N LEU A 63 2.85 2.96 -12.36
CA LEU A 63 1.77 2.38 -11.56
C LEU A 63 2.30 1.83 -10.24
N VAL A 64 1.77 2.32 -9.13
CA VAL A 64 2.17 1.90 -7.77
C VAL A 64 1.04 1.20 -7.01
N ALA A 65 -0.21 1.61 -7.25
CA ALA A 65 -1.39 1.00 -6.66
C ALA A 65 -2.63 1.34 -7.47
N PHE A 66 -3.74 0.64 -7.22
CA PHE A 66 -5.06 1.04 -7.69
C PHE A 66 -6.16 0.48 -6.80
N TYR A 67 -7.29 1.20 -6.76
CA TYR A 67 -8.54 0.76 -6.18
C TYR A 67 -9.52 0.40 -7.30
N LEU A 68 -10.27 -0.68 -7.12
CA LEU A 68 -11.32 -1.12 -8.03
C LEU A 68 -12.55 -1.58 -7.24
N GLU A 69 -13.71 -1.08 -7.62
CA GLU A 69 -15.01 -1.58 -7.20
C GLU A 69 -15.69 -2.29 -8.36
N LYS A 70 -16.19 -3.49 -8.13
CA LYS A 70 -16.90 -4.29 -9.12
C LYS A 70 -18.27 -4.70 -8.57
N SER A 71 -19.31 -4.43 -9.32
CA SER A 71 -20.66 -4.94 -9.06
C SER A 71 -20.97 -6.12 -9.97
N SER A 72 -21.42 -7.23 -9.39
CA SER A 72 -21.91 -8.36 -10.18
C SER A 72 -23.31 -8.07 -10.73
N SER A 73 -23.46 -8.06 -12.04
CA SER A 73 -24.76 -7.89 -12.70
C SER A 73 -25.74 -9.04 -12.44
N VAL A 74 -25.23 -10.20 -12.01
CA VAL A 74 -26.04 -11.41 -11.76
C VAL A 74 -26.48 -11.50 -10.31
N THR A 75 -25.59 -11.22 -9.36
CA THR A 75 -25.86 -11.39 -7.92
C THR A 75 -26.10 -10.09 -7.18
N GLY A 76 -25.80 -8.93 -7.78
CA GLY A 76 -25.83 -7.61 -7.12
C GLY A 76 -24.74 -7.44 -6.05
N ILE A 77 -23.84 -8.41 -5.87
CA ILE A 77 -22.78 -8.34 -4.86
C ILE A 77 -21.70 -7.36 -5.32
N GLN A 78 -21.34 -6.44 -4.43
CA GLN A 78 -20.20 -5.53 -4.62
C GLN A 78 -18.94 -6.18 -4.07
N SER A 79 -17.86 -6.11 -4.86
CA SER A 79 -16.53 -6.58 -4.49
C SER A 79 -15.54 -5.42 -4.59
N TYR A 80 -14.67 -5.30 -3.59
CA TYR A 80 -13.71 -4.21 -3.46
C TYR A 80 -12.28 -4.75 -3.53
N TYR A 81 -11.45 -4.12 -4.32
CA TYR A 81 -10.06 -4.56 -4.55
C TYR A 81 -9.11 -3.39 -4.35
N ILE A 82 -8.03 -3.63 -3.60
CA ILE A 82 -6.87 -2.75 -3.56
C ILE A 82 -5.69 -3.53 -4.10
N ALA A 83 -5.10 -3.05 -5.17
CA ALA A 83 -3.95 -3.67 -5.81
C ALA A 83 -2.69 -2.85 -5.53
N ILE A 84 -1.61 -3.53 -5.12
CA ILE A 84 -0.35 -2.92 -4.72
C ILE A 84 0.80 -3.48 -5.55
N ASN A 85 1.61 -2.59 -6.12
CA ASN A 85 2.85 -2.98 -6.79
C ASN A 85 3.92 -3.31 -5.76
N THR A 86 4.30 -4.57 -5.70
CA THR A 86 5.26 -5.09 -4.73
C THR A 86 6.74 -4.91 -5.15
N LEU A 87 6.98 -4.32 -6.33
CA LEU A 87 8.30 -3.82 -6.74
C LEU A 87 8.59 -2.39 -6.27
N VAL A 88 7.71 -1.80 -5.45
CA VAL A 88 8.07 -0.62 -4.67
C VAL A 88 8.43 -1.02 -3.23
N PRO A 89 9.25 -0.24 -2.52
CA PRO A 89 9.61 -0.54 -1.13
C PRO A 89 8.40 -0.73 -0.20
N LEU A 90 8.55 -1.59 0.80
CA LEU A 90 7.46 -1.99 1.70
C LEU A 90 6.79 -0.81 2.41
N ASP A 91 7.54 0.20 2.87
CA ASP A 91 6.97 1.40 3.48
C ASP A 91 6.06 2.18 2.51
N LEU A 92 6.39 2.19 1.21
CA LEU A 92 5.54 2.77 0.16
C LEU A 92 4.33 1.87 -0.14
N GLN A 93 4.48 0.54 -0.09
CA GLN A 93 3.34 -0.38 -0.23
C GLN A 93 2.30 -0.11 0.86
N ILE A 94 2.73 0.04 2.12
CA ILE A 94 1.86 0.35 3.26
C ILE A 94 1.18 1.71 3.08
N PHE A 95 1.93 2.72 2.67
CA PHE A 95 1.39 4.06 2.44
C PHE A 95 0.36 4.08 1.31
N ASN A 96 0.69 3.46 0.18
CA ASN A 96 -0.19 3.39 -0.98
C ASN A 96 -1.46 2.58 -0.67
N ALA A 97 -1.37 1.53 0.13
CA ALA A 97 -2.53 0.79 0.61
C ALA A 97 -3.52 1.68 1.38
N CYS A 98 -3.01 2.55 2.26
CA CYS A 98 -3.85 3.53 2.96
C CYS A 98 -4.39 4.63 2.04
N HIS A 99 -3.63 5.01 1.01
CA HIS A 99 -4.07 5.96 -0.01
C HIS A 99 -5.28 5.39 -0.79
N GLU A 100 -5.18 4.15 -1.25
CA GLU A 100 -6.28 3.49 -1.96
C GLU A 100 -7.48 3.20 -1.04
N TYR A 101 -7.24 2.98 0.25
CA TYR A 101 -8.31 2.88 1.23
C TYR A 101 -9.12 4.17 1.36
N TYR A 102 -8.50 5.34 1.19
CA TYR A 102 -9.24 6.61 1.11
C TYR A 102 -10.25 6.59 -0.04
N HIS A 103 -9.87 6.13 -1.22
CA HIS A 103 -10.77 6.03 -2.37
C HIS A 103 -11.92 5.03 -2.12
N HIS A 104 -11.69 4.00 -1.30
CA HIS A 104 -12.75 3.09 -0.88
C HIS A 104 -13.79 3.76 0.03
N ILE A 105 -13.37 4.67 0.90
CA ILE A 105 -14.25 5.30 1.90
C ILE A 105 -14.78 6.68 1.51
N ASP A 106 -14.31 7.24 0.39
CA ASP A 106 -14.79 8.52 -0.14
C ASP A 106 -16.17 8.32 -0.80
N ASP A 107 -17.15 9.13 -0.40
CA ASP A 107 -18.52 9.06 -0.94
C ASP A 107 -18.61 9.51 -2.42
N ASN A 108 -17.61 10.24 -2.91
CA ASN A 108 -17.50 10.68 -4.32
C ASN A 108 -16.83 9.64 -5.22
N LYS A 109 -17.18 8.37 -5.07
CA LYS A 109 -16.50 7.23 -5.66
C LYS A 109 -16.38 7.27 -7.18
N ASN A 110 -15.15 7.21 -7.66
CA ASN A 110 -14.85 6.65 -8.97
C ASN A 110 -14.65 5.13 -8.80
N TYR A 111 -15.39 4.32 -9.56
CA TYR A 111 -15.33 2.85 -9.49
C TYR A 111 -13.94 2.26 -9.79
N LEU A 112 -13.06 3.04 -10.38
CA LEU A 112 -11.67 2.72 -10.66
C LEU A 112 -10.80 3.95 -10.37
N HIS A 113 -9.87 3.82 -9.44
CA HIS A 113 -8.79 4.78 -9.21
C HIS A 113 -7.46 4.11 -9.51
N ILE A 114 -6.58 4.78 -10.26
CA ILE A 114 -5.25 4.27 -10.63
C ILE A 114 -4.21 5.28 -10.18
N GLN A 115 -3.37 4.87 -9.23
CA GLN A 115 -2.26 5.70 -8.74
C GLN A 115 -0.99 5.47 -9.55
N ARG A 116 -0.44 6.55 -10.13
CA ARG A 116 0.82 6.54 -10.88
C ARG A 116 1.78 7.62 -10.37
N ILE A 117 3.09 7.36 -10.52
CA ILE A 117 4.13 8.33 -10.11
C ILE A 117 4.08 9.62 -10.97
N SER A 118 3.64 9.52 -12.22
CA SER A 118 3.84 10.56 -13.26
C SER A 118 2.58 11.19 -13.85
N GLU A 119 1.38 10.76 -13.45
CA GLU A 119 0.13 11.33 -13.99
C GLU A 119 -0.66 12.03 -12.87
N PRO A 120 -1.04 13.30 -13.06
CA PRO A 120 -1.97 13.96 -12.16
C PRO A 120 -3.41 13.58 -12.56
N ASP A 121 -3.91 12.45 -12.03
CA ASP A 121 -5.35 12.32 -11.87
C ASP A 121 -5.78 13.27 -10.76
N ASP A 122 -6.97 13.80 -10.81
CA ASP A 122 -7.55 14.82 -9.93
C ASP A 122 -6.65 15.19 -8.72
N GLU A 123 -5.81 16.22 -8.90
CA GLU A 123 -4.77 16.61 -7.92
C GLU A 123 -5.35 16.85 -6.53
N LEU A 124 -6.61 17.28 -6.43
CA LEU A 124 -7.28 17.52 -5.16
C LEU A 124 -7.61 16.21 -4.45
N ILE A 125 -8.19 15.24 -5.14
CA ILE A 125 -8.56 13.93 -4.56
C ILE A 125 -7.29 13.20 -4.12
N ASN A 126 -6.26 13.18 -4.96
CA ASN A 126 -4.96 12.59 -4.62
C ASN A 126 -4.29 13.30 -3.42
N SER A 127 -4.42 14.63 -3.33
CA SER A 127 -3.91 15.37 -2.17
C SER A 127 -4.66 14.99 -0.89
N LYS A 128 -5.98 14.80 -0.95
CA LYS A 128 -6.79 14.31 0.17
C LYS A 128 -6.42 12.88 0.56
N ALA A 129 -6.28 11.98 -0.40
CA ALA A 129 -5.89 10.59 -0.16
C ALA A 129 -4.49 10.50 0.48
N ASN A 130 -3.52 11.27 -0.02
CA ASN A 130 -2.19 11.36 0.58
C ASN A 130 -2.22 11.93 2.00
N ARG A 131 -3.03 12.97 2.26
CA ARG A 131 -3.16 13.57 3.58
C ARG A 131 -3.86 12.61 4.55
N PHE A 132 -4.90 11.91 4.09
CA PHE A 132 -5.57 10.86 4.85
C PHE A 132 -4.60 9.73 5.22
N ALA A 133 -3.87 9.17 4.24
CA ALA A 133 -2.91 8.09 4.47
C ALA A 133 -1.83 8.48 5.49
N ALA A 134 -1.31 9.71 5.39
CA ALA A 134 -0.32 10.23 6.33
C ALA A 134 -0.87 10.36 7.75
N GLU A 135 -2.09 10.89 7.92
CA GLU A 135 -2.76 11.00 9.22
C GLU A 135 -3.18 9.64 9.76
N PHE A 136 -3.64 8.74 8.88
CA PHE A 136 -4.10 7.41 9.27
C PHE A 136 -2.93 6.55 9.79
N LEU A 137 -1.76 6.61 9.17
CA LEU A 137 -0.56 5.87 9.58
C LEU A 137 0.19 6.51 10.76
N LEU A 138 0.25 7.84 10.78
CA LEU A 138 0.96 8.61 11.83
C LEU A 138 0.11 9.81 12.26
N PRO A 139 -0.82 9.62 13.22
CA PRO A 139 -1.69 10.70 13.69
C PRO A 139 -0.93 11.92 14.22
N THR A 140 -1.45 13.11 13.93
CA THR A 140 -0.85 14.39 14.35
C THR A 140 -0.56 14.44 15.85
N GLU A 141 -1.52 14.04 16.68
CA GLU A 141 -1.37 14.06 18.14
C GLU A 141 -0.26 13.10 18.61
N THR A 142 -0.16 11.96 17.96
CA THR A 142 0.90 10.97 18.22
C THR A 142 2.26 11.53 17.84
N LEU A 143 2.39 12.11 16.65
CA LEU A 143 3.65 12.70 16.18
C LEU A 143 4.10 13.84 17.10
N ILE A 144 3.21 14.76 17.49
CA ILE A 144 3.49 15.83 18.46
C ILE A 144 3.98 15.25 19.77
N THR A 145 3.33 14.20 20.27
CA THR A 145 3.72 13.53 21.53
C THR A 145 5.10 12.90 21.44
N LEU A 146 5.41 12.24 20.33
CA LEU A 146 6.74 11.65 20.08
C LEU A 146 7.84 12.72 20.06
N VAL A 147 7.62 13.80 19.31
CA VAL A 147 8.59 14.91 19.24
C VAL A 147 8.80 15.54 20.61
N LYS A 148 7.73 15.89 21.32
CA LYS A 148 7.81 16.46 22.66
C LYS A 148 8.55 15.56 23.65
N LYS A 149 8.30 14.27 23.59
CA LYS A 149 8.99 13.29 24.45
C LYS A 149 10.50 13.28 24.22
N GLN A 150 10.94 13.42 22.99
CA GLN A 150 12.37 13.44 22.61
C GLN A 150 13.02 14.81 22.82
N ASN A 151 12.23 15.90 22.82
CA ASN A 151 12.71 17.28 22.88
C ASN A 151 12.24 18.03 24.14
N ARG A 152 12.27 17.38 25.29
CA ARG A 152 12.00 18.00 26.62
C ARG A 152 10.69 18.82 26.68
N GLY A 153 9.67 18.38 25.94
CA GLY A 153 8.35 19.02 25.90
C GLY A 153 8.16 20.04 24.79
N SER A 154 9.20 20.41 24.03
CA SER A 154 9.10 21.29 22.87
C SER A 154 8.82 20.52 21.59
N VAL A 155 8.05 21.13 20.67
CA VAL A 155 7.86 20.61 19.31
C VAL A 155 8.98 21.09 18.38
N ASP A 156 9.55 22.26 18.63
CA ASP A 156 10.57 22.92 17.81
C ASP A 156 11.90 22.13 17.80
N LEU A 157 12.29 21.63 16.64
CA LEU A 157 13.52 20.87 16.39
C LEU A 157 14.58 21.66 15.58
N ASP A 158 14.35 22.94 15.26
CA ASP A 158 15.24 23.71 14.39
C ASP A 158 16.68 23.82 14.91
N LYS A 159 16.86 23.68 16.22
CA LYS A 159 18.18 23.70 16.87
C LYS A 159 18.86 22.32 16.91
N TRP A 160 18.19 21.28 16.44
CA TRP A 160 18.78 19.95 16.42
C TRP A 160 19.81 19.82 15.30
N SER A 161 20.86 19.03 15.55
CA SER A 161 21.78 18.68 14.48
C SER A 161 21.10 17.75 13.46
N ASN A 162 21.52 17.81 12.20
CA ASN A 162 20.99 16.94 11.14
C ASN A 162 21.04 15.45 11.55
N ASN A 163 22.11 15.00 12.17
CA ASN A 163 22.23 13.61 12.62
C ASN A 163 21.20 13.26 13.73
N ALA A 164 20.84 14.21 14.60
CA ALA A 164 19.82 13.98 15.61
C ALA A 164 18.44 13.88 14.97
N LEU A 165 18.14 14.76 14.01
CA LEU A 165 16.90 14.70 13.23
C LEU A 165 16.79 13.40 12.43
N LEU A 166 17.85 12.98 11.73
CA LEU A 166 17.85 11.74 10.97
C LEU A 166 17.61 10.52 11.87
N ARG A 167 18.19 10.48 13.09
CA ARG A 167 17.90 9.40 14.06
C ARG A 167 16.44 9.39 14.48
N LEU A 168 15.83 10.54 14.74
CA LEU A 168 14.40 10.63 15.08
C LEU A 168 13.54 10.11 13.91
N ILE A 169 13.84 10.56 12.69
CA ILE A 169 13.10 10.13 11.49
C ILE A 169 13.23 8.63 11.28
N VAL A 170 14.42 8.04 11.42
CA VAL A 170 14.65 6.60 11.34
C VAL A 170 13.80 5.86 12.40
N GLN A 171 13.79 6.34 13.64
CA GLN A 171 13.02 5.72 14.71
C GLN A 171 11.52 5.72 14.38
N ILE A 172 11.00 6.85 13.88
CA ILE A 172 9.60 6.95 13.45
C ILE A 172 9.32 6.01 12.26
N GLN A 173 10.23 5.94 11.27
CA GLN A 173 10.08 5.02 10.14
C GLN A 173 9.99 3.56 10.60
N ILE A 174 10.86 3.14 11.50
CA ILE A 174 10.90 1.78 12.04
C ILE A 174 9.63 1.47 12.84
N ASP A 175 9.24 2.37 13.75
CA ASP A 175 8.14 2.14 14.67
C ASP A 175 6.78 2.18 13.97
N TYR A 176 6.58 3.11 13.02
CA TYR A 176 5.31 3.33 12.33
C TYR A 176 5.25 2.72 10.93
N GLN A 177 6.38 2.24 10.41
CA GLN A 177 6.52 1.62 9.08
C GLN A 177 6.05 2.54 7.95
N VAL A 178 6.44 3.81 8.00
CA VAL A 178 6.01 4.87 7.09
C VAL A 178 7.17 5.44 6.29
N PRO A 179 6.94 5.97 5.06
CA PRO A 179 8.01 6.49 4.22
C PRO A 179 8.75 7.69 4.82
N TYR A 180 10.06 7.74 4.63
CA TYR A 180 10.93 8.86 5.03
C TYR A 180 10.34 10.22 4.64
N LYS A 181 10.02 10.39 3.35
CA LYS A 181 9.53 11.68 2.82
C LYS A 181 8.18 12.10 3.44
N MET A 182 7.36 11.13 3.81
CA MET A 182 6.12 11.40 4.54
C MET A 182 6.45 11.97 5.92
N ILE A 183 7.37 11.35 6.68
CA ILE A 183 7.75 11.83 8.03
C ILE A 183 8.28 13.27 7.97
N VAL A 184 9.18 13.55 7.03
CA VAL A 184 9.75 14.92 6.85
C VAL A 184 8.64 15.95 6.60
N LYS A 185 7.67 15.63 5.72
CA LYS A 185 6.53 16.52 5.46
C LYS A 185 5.69 16.72 6.72
N ARG A 186 5.41 15.64 7.47
CA ARG A 186 4.63 15.68 8.70
C ARG A 186 5.31 16.51 9.80
N LEU A 187 6.63 16.41 9.96
CA LEU A 187 7.38 17.24 10.90
C LEU A 187 7.25 18.75 10.57
N ASN A 188 7.28 19.10 9.28
CA ASN A 188 7.04 20.49 8.87
C ASN A 188 5.58 20.92 9.09
N GLU A 189 4.60 20.06 8.82
CA GLU A 189 3.17 20.35 9.04
C GLU A 189 2.84 20.65 10.50
N ILE A 190 3.47 19.96 11.46
CA ILE A 190 3.29 20.26 12.90
C ILE A 190 4.17 21.41 13.42
N GLY A 191 4.91 22.10 12.54
CA GLY A 191 5.81 23.18 12.90
C GLY A 191 7.05 22.73 13.68
N ALA A 192 7.46 21.47 13.56
CA ALA A 192 8.65 20.95 14.23
C ALA A 192 9.95 21.32 13.50
N ILE A 193 9.90 21.55 12.20
CA ILE A 193 11.02 21.98 11.36
C ILE A 193 10.56 23.07 10.39
N GLU A 194 11.46 24.02 10.09
CA GLU A 194 11.22 25.06 9.10
C GLU A 194 11.20 24.54 7.67
N GLN A 195 10.64 25.36 6.76
CA GLN A 195 10.51 25.02 5.34
C GLN A 195 11.87 24.78 4.65
N SER A 196 12.88 25.57 5.01
CA SER A 196 14.26 25.43 4.51
C SER A 196 14.84 24.06 4.83
N LEU A 197 14.74 23.66 6.10
CA LEU A 197 15.24 22.37 6.59
C LEU A 197 14.47 21.18 5.99
N LYS A 198 13.15 21.34 5.79
CA LYS A 198 12.35 20.34 5.06
C LYS A 198 12.90 20.10 3.66
N TYR A 199 13.23 21.14 2.88
CA TYR A 199 13.78 20.95 1.54
C TYR A 199 15.16 20.28 1.57
N GLU A 200 16.01 20.65 2.54
CA GLU A 200 17.29 19.98 2.73
C GLU A 200 17.10 18.47 3.00
N LEU A 201 16.25 18.13 3.95
CA LEU A 201 15.95 16.72 4.27
C LEU A 201 15.33 15.98 3.06
N LEU A 202 14.42 16.60 2.32
CA LEU A 202 13.80 15.96 1.14
C LEU A 202 14.78 15.74 -0.01
N SER A 203 15.95 16.43 -0.03
CA SER A 203 16.99 16.21 -1.03
C SER A 203 17.84 14.97 -0.77
N ILE A 204 17.76 14.41 0.44
CA ILE A 204 18.48 13.18 0.79
C ILE A 204 17.92 12.01 0.01
N ASN A 205 18.79 11.24 -0.63
CA ASN A 205 18.43 9.94 -1.18
C ASN A 205 18.40 8.91 -0.03
N GLU A 206 17.24 8.72 0.55
CA GLU A 206 17.03 7.91 1.74
C GLU A 206 17.29 6.40 1.53
N ARG A 207 17.34 5.98 0.26
CA ARG A 207 17.56 4.57 -0.11
C ARG A 207 18.96 4.27 -0.61
N ASP A 208 19.81 5.29 -0.70
CA ASP A 208 21.22 5.12 -1.01
C ASP A 208 21.95 4.53 0.19
N ASN A 209 22.56 3.36 0.00
CA ASN A 209 23.31 2.64 1.03
C ASN A 209 24.47 3.45 1.61
N GLU A 210 25.02 4.41 0.88
CA GLU A 210 26.09 5.29 1.32
C GLU A 210 25.60 6.53 2.06
N SER A 211 24.29 6.83 2.00
CA SER A 211 23.72 7.97 2.71
C SER A 211 23.86 7.82 4.23
N VAL A 212 24.02 8.95 4.92
CA VAL A 212 24.08 8.98 6.40
C VAL A 212 22.78 8.43 6.99
N TYR A 213 21.64 8.74 6.38
CA TYR A 213 20.34 8.24 6.81
C TYR A 213 20.28 6.71 6.79
N TYR A 214 20.70 6.09 5.69
CA TYR A 214 20.66 4.63 5.53
C TYR A 214 21.59 3.94 6.54
N LYS A 215 22.80 4.49 6.75
CA LYS A 215 23.76 3.97 7.74
C LYS A 215 23.20 4.04 9.17
N ILE A 216 22.55 5.15 9.53
CA ILE A 216 21.85 5.30 10.83
C ILE A 216 20.74 4.24 10.96
N GLY A 217 19.93 4.06 9.94
CA GLY A 217 18.83 3.08 9.95
C GLY A 217 19.30 1.66 10.20
N LYS A 218 20.33 1.23 9.50
CA LYS A 218 20.96 -0.08 9.72
C LYS A 218 21.52 -0.23 11.13
N THR A 219 22.11 0.83 11.67
CA THR A 219 22.68 0.78 13.05
C THR A 219 21.60 0.66 14.11
N ILE A 220 20.44 1.33 13.95
CA ILE A 220 19.34 1.30 14.92
C ILE A 220 18.61 -0.05 14.90
N ASN A 221 18.19 -0.51 13.72
CA ASN A 221 17.56 -1.82 13.55
C ASN A 221 17.67 -2.27 12.09
N GLU A 222 18.75 -2.98 11.77
CA GLU A 222 19.05 -3.39 10.40
C GLU A 222 17.91 -4.21 9.78
N PHE A 223 17.38 -5.19 10.51
CA PHE A 223 16.36 -6.10 9.98
C PHE A 223 15.09 -5.35 9.55
N VAL A 224 14.52 -4.55 10.44
CA VAL A 224 13.27 -3.82 10.14
C VAL A 224 13.53 -2.72 9.12
N PHE A 225 14.60 -1.95 9.28
CA PHE A 225 14.92 -0.82 8.40
C PHE A 225 15.17 -1.27 6.96
N VAL A 226 16.01 -2.29 6.75
CA VAL A 226 16.32 -2.82 5.41
C VAL A 226 15.05 -3.41 4.77
N ARG A 227 14.24 -4.13 5.55
CA ARG A 227 12.98 -4.69 5.06
C ARG A 227 11.99 -3.60 4.59
N LEU A 228 11.85 -2.52 5.33
CA LEU A 228 10.98 -1.39 4.95
C LEU A 228 11.44 -0.70 3.66
N ASN A 229 12.74 -0.65 3.43
CA ASN A 229 13.35 0.05 2.31
C ASN A 229 13.56 -0.85 1.07
N ARG A 230 13.06 -2.08 1.06
CA ARG A 230 13.15 -3.04 -0.05
C ARG A 230 11.79 -3.43 -0.60
N GLU A 231 11.82 -3.84 -1.86
CA GLU A 231 10.71 -4.51 -2.54
C GLU A 231 10.37 -5.83 -1.84
N THR A 232 9.11 -6.21 -1.81
CA THR A 232 8.70 -7.50 -1.26
C THR A 232 8.59 -8.59 -2.34
N ASN A 233 8.46 -8.19 -3.58
CA ASN A 233 8.36 -9.06 -4.76
C ASN A 233 7.29 -10.17 -4.60
N LYS A 234 6.19 -9.84 -3.94
CA LYS A 234 5.07 -10.75 -3.76
C LYS A 234 4.16 -10.72 -4.98
N HIS A 235 3.70 -11.88 -5.39
CA HIS A 235 2.69 -12.02 -6.44
C HIS A 235 1.44 -12.66 -5.86
N GLY A 236 0.30 -12.34 -6.46
CA GLY A 236 -0.94 -13.04 -6.20
C GLY A 236 -1.86 -12.39 -5.17
N VAL A 237 -2.96 -13.07 -4.95
CA VAL A 237 -3.98 -12.73 -3.97
C VAL A 237 -3.61 -13.37 -2.64
N ASP A 238 -4.20 -12.88 -1.59
CA ASP A 238 -4.13 -13.47 -0.26
C ASP A 238 -4.51 -14.98 -0.32
N MET A 239 -3.89 -15.77 0.55
CA MET A 239 -4.11 -17.23 0.67
C MET A 239 -5.60 -17.61 0.75
N GLU A 240 -6.44 -16.72 1.26
CA GLU A 240 -7.88 -16.95 1.38
C GLU A 240 -8.56 -17.16 0.02
N ALA A 241 -8.21 -16.38 -1.01
CA ALA A 241 -8.77 -16.58 -2.34
C ALA A 241 -8.32 -17.90 -2.97
N LEU A 242 -7.05 -18.29 -2.77
CA LEU A 242 -6.56 -19.60 -3.21
C LEU A 242 -7.27 -20.73 -2.47
N ASN A 243 -7.43 -20.62 -1.15
CA ASN A 243 -8.16 -21.59 -0.33
C ASN A 243 -9.63 -21.68 -0.78
N THR A 244 -10.27 -20.55 -1.09
CA THR A 244 -11.66 -20.54 -1.57
C THR A 244 -11.80 -21.27 -2.91
N ILE A 245 -10.86 -21.06 -3.85
CA ILE A 245 -10.85 -21.77 -5.14
C ILE A 245 -10.71 -23.28 -4.91
N LEU A 246 -9.74 -23.69 -4.08
CA LEU A 246 -9.50 -25.10 -3.79
C LEU A 246 -10.67 -25.74 -3.03
N GLN A 247 -11.23 -25.03 -2.05
CA GLN A 247 -12.41 -25.49 -1.32
C GLN A 247 -13.62 -25.66 -2.25
N ASN A 248 -13.86 -24.70 -3.14
CA ASN A 248 -14.95 -24.82 -4.13
C ASN A 248 -14.75 -26.02 -5.06
N TYR A 249 -13.49 -26.36 -5.39
CA TYR A 249 -13.16 -27.54 -6.16
C TYR A 249 -13.40 -28.83 -5.34
N ASP A 250 -12.94 -28.87 -4.09
CA ASP A 250 -13.13 -30.00 -3.18
C ASP A 250 -14.63 -30.27 -2.90
N GLU A 251 -15.44 -29.19 -2.84
CA GLU A 251 -16.89 -29.25 -2.67
C GLU A 251 -17.65 -29.47 -4.00
N GLU A 252 -16.93 -29.71 -5.11
CA GLU A 252 -17.49 -29.93 -6.46
C GLU A 252 -18.41 -28.79 -6.96
N THR A 253 -18.24 -27.57 -6.40
CA THR A 253 -19.03 -26.39 -6.80
C THR A 253 -18.48 -25.73 -8.07
N ILE A 254 -17.21 -25.99 -8.41
CA ILE A 254 -16.56 -25.58 -9.66
C ILE A 254 -15.86 -26.76 -10.31
N THR A 255 -15.74 -26.72 -11.63
CA THR A 255 -15.07 -27.77 -12.42
C THR A 255 -13.54 -27.63 -12.34
N LEU A 256 -12.81 -28.72 -12.68
CA LEU A 256 -11.35 -28.70 -12.80
C LEU A 256 -10.87 -27.58 -13.74
N ASP A 257 -11.50 -27.41 -14.92
CA ASP A 257 -11.15 -26.37 -15.88
C ASP A 257 -11.35 -24.95 -15.33
N SER A 258 -12.40 -24.76 -14.53
CA SER A 258 -12.61 -23.49 -13.84
C SER A 258 -11.55 -23.25 -12.78
N THR A 259 -11.20 -24.28 -12.01
CA THR A 259 -10.14 -24.23 -11.00
C THR A 259 -8.78 -23.90 -11.63
N ILE A 260 -8.41 -24.58 -12.73
CA ILE A 260 -7.16 -24.29 -13.45
C ILE A 260 -7.13 -22.85 -13.96
N ARG A 261 -8.24 -22.36 -14.52
CA ARG A 261 -8.36 -20.98 -15.01
C ARG A 261 -8.19 -19.97 -13.88
N ASP A 262 -8.83 -20.21 -12.73
CA ASP A 262 -8.81 -19.33 -11.58
C ASP A 262 -7.44 -19.34 -10.90
N LEU A 263 -6.80 -20.50 -10.74
CA LEU A 263 -5.45 -20.61 -10.21
C LEU A 263 -4.39 -19.96 -11.13
N LYS A 264 -4.60 -20.00 -12.45
CA LYS A 264 -3.70 -19.37 -13.42
C LYS A 264 -3.64 -17.85 -13.25
N ILE A 265 -4.69 -17.20 -12.73
CA ILE A 265 -4.69 -15.76 -12.39
C ILE A 265 -3.60 -15.47 -11.35
N PHE A 266 -3.27 -16.43 -10.50
CA PHE A 266 -2.27 -16.35 -9.44
C PHE A 266 -0.93 -16.96 -9.79
N ASP A 267 -0.73 -17.33 -11.06
CA ASP A 267 0.46 -18.06 -11.52
C ASP A 267 0.68 -19.35 -10.70
N LYS A 268 -0.42 -20.05 -10.40
CA LYS A 268 -0.45 -21.31 -9.67
C LYS A 268 -1.03 -22.42 -10.53
N LYS A 269 -0.56 -23.63 -10.24
CA LYS A 269 -1.10 -24.87 -10.81
C LYS A 269 -1.78 -25.67 -9.71
N ILE A 270 -2.77 -26.46 -10.06
CA ILE A 270 -3.50 -27.27 -9.08
C ILE A 270 -2.58 -28.34 -8.45
N GLU A 271 -1.57 -28.77 -9.19
CA GLU A 271 -0.55 -29.71 -8.71
C GLU A 271 0.33 -29.12 -7.62
N ASP A 272 0.50 -27.77 -7.58
CA ASP A 272 1.25 -27.07 -6.53
C ASP A 272 0.61 -27.29 -5.14
N PHE A 273 -0.67 -27.64 -5.11
CA PHE A 273 -1.46 -27.94 -3.91
C PHE A 273 -1.64 -29.45 -3.65
N GLY A 274 -0.92 -30.29 -4.39
CA GLY A 274 -0.91 -31.74 -4.16
C GLY A 274 -2.00 -32.54 -4.90
N TYR A 275 -2.83 -31.89 -5.70
CA TYR A 275 -3.82 -32.56 -6.53
C TYR A 275 -3.13 -33.25 -7.71
N LYS A 276 -3.63 -34.43 -8.08
CA LYS A 276 -3.18 -35.14 -9.27
C LYS A 276 -4.24 -34.99 -10.34
N ILE A 277 -3.89 -34.43 -11.48
CA ILE A 277 -4.75 -34.44 -12.65
C ILE A 277 -4.56 -35.80 -13.30
N ASN A 278 -5.56 -36.69 -13.18
CA ASN A 278 -5.64 -37.86 -14.04
C ASN A 278 -6.19 -37.38 -15.40
N VAL A 279 -5.31 -37.03 -16.31
CA VAL A 279 -5.69 -36.86 -17.71
C VAL A 279 -5.93 -38.26 -18.23
N ASN A 280 -7.17 -38.64 -18.50
CA ASN A 280 -7.45 -39.85 -19.28
C ASN A 280 -6.82 -39.68 -20.66
N GLU A 281 -6.07 -40.67 -21.13
CA GLU A 281 -5.49 -40.64 -22.48
C GLU A 281 -6.59 -40.46 -23.55
N ASP A 282 -7.81 -40.92 -23.26
CA ASP A 282 -8.97 -40.76 -24.14
C ASP A 282 -9.38 -39.25 -24.34
N ASP A 283 -9.18 -38.37 -23.35
CA ASP A 283 -9.49 -36.95 -23.48
C ASP A 283 -8.44 -36.19 -24.34
N ILE A 284 -7.22 -36.72 -24.44
CA ILE A 284 -6.15 -36.14 -25.29
C ILE A 284 -6.46 -36.45 -26.77
N ASP A 285 -7.00 -37.60 -27.07
CA ASP A 285 -7.35 -38.00 -28.44
C ASP A 285 -8.58 -37.22 -28.95
N GLU A 286 -9.57 -36.92 -28.11
CA GLU A 286 -10.69 -36.05 -28.45
C GLU A 286 -10.26 -34.59 -28.72
N ILE A 287 -9.29 -34.07 -27.94
CA ILE A 287 -8.73 -32.73 -28.15
C ILE A 287 -7.86 -32.69 -29.41
N ALA A 288 -7.10 -33.75 -29.70
CA ALA A 288 -6.28 -33.85 -30.91
C ALA A 288 -7.15 -33.96 -32.17
N GLU A 289 -8.29 -34.63 -32.10
CA GLU A 289 -9.28 -34.71 -33.22
C GLU A 289 -9.97 -33.32 -33.43
N LEU A 290 -10.23 -32.55 -32.38
CA LEU A 290 -10.84 -31.21 -32.50
C LEU A 290 -9.89 -30.15 -33.09
N PHE A 291 -8.58 -30.33 -32.97
CA PHE A 291 -7.56 -29.39 -33.49
C PHE A 291 -6.80 -29.97 -34.71
N GLY A 292 -7.06 -31.18 -35.12
CA GLY A 292 -6.35 -31.91 -36.20
C GLY A 292 -7.08 -32.02 -37.52
N ALA A 293 -8.21 -31.40 -37.72
CA ALA A 293 -8.95 -31.41 -38.98
C ALA A 293 -9.01 -30.06 -39.63
N ASP A 294 -7.93 -29.65 -40.26
CA ASP A 294 -7.90 -28.82 -41.48
C ASP A 294 -6.51 -28.92 -42.13
N ASP A 295 -6.40 -29.89 -43.06
CA ASP A 295 -5.47 -29.87 -44.17
C ASP A 295 -6.19 -29.38 -45.44
#